data_4ae17086a1c8f639560dc8aabfc02126
#
_entry.id   4ae17086a1c8f639560dc8aabfc02126
#
_cell.length_a   1.000
_cell.length_b   1.000
_cell.length_c   1.000
_cell.angle_alpha   90.00
_cell.angle_beta   90.00
_cell.angle_gamma   90.00
#
_symmetry.space_group_name_H-M   'P 1'
#
loop_
_entity.id
_entity.type
_entity.pdbx_description
1 polymer ?
#
loop_
_entity_poly.entity_id
_entity_poly.type
_entity_poly.pdbx_seq_one_letter_code
_entity_poly.pdbx_strand_id
1 'polypeptide(L)'
;VLDAAGRVAAAGLPTREPHWVASPGMNALVTTWAAPLLQAGQLITDTRVSSIERDPLNGTHWQVRTEGQGGAQHVYAGFDAVLLAQPATPAQALLAVSGLDTPLNAALSRVTTAPCWTLMLAYPQAVRPDLTTLGPQWNAARSTHHRISWLARESSKPGRTTVERWTVQASPAWSAEHLEDDADRVQSKLLKAFSEVTGIRAQPAHADTRRWRYAQTTQPLGQSHLWDASLALGACGDWCLGHRLEDAFVSGLEMALAVA
;
A
#
# COMPACT_ATOMS: atom_id res chain seq x y z
N VAL A 1 22.92 -0.94 -1.93
CA VAL A 1 22.44 -1.79 -3.03
C VAL A 1 23.18 -3.12 -2.98
N LEU A 2 22.44 -4.21 -3.07
CA LEU A 2 22.99 -5.57 -3.14
C LEU A 2 22.94 -6.06 -4.59
N ASP A 3 23.96 -6.81 -5.00
CA ASP A 3 23.93 -7.56 -6.26
C ASP A 3 23.02 -8.81 -6.16
N ALA A 4 22.88 -9.55 -7.25
CA ALA A 4 22.05 -10.75 -7.29
C ALA A 4 22.51 -11.88 -6.34
N ALA A 5 23.76 -11.87 -5.92
CA ALA A 5 24.34 -12.80 -4.96
C ALA A 5 24.38 -12.26 -3.52
N GLY A 6 23.75 -11.10 -3.28
CA GLY A 6 23.67 -10.49 -1.96
C GLY A 6 24.94 -9.74 -1.51
N ARG A 7 25.91 -9.54 -2.40
CA ARG A 7 27.11 -8.76 -2.08
C ARG A 7 26.80 -7.27 -2.21
N VAL A 8 27.41 -6.46 -1.32
CA VAL A 8 27.23 -5.02 -1.35
C VAL A 8 27.90 -4.45 -2.61
N ALA A 9 27.11 -4.04 -3.59
CA ALA A 9 27.56 -3.39 -4.82
C ALA A 9 27.72 -1.87 -4.61
N ALA A 10 26.87 -1.25 -3.78
CA ALA A 10 26.97 0.13 -3.37
C ALA A 10 26.42 0.32 -1.97
N ALA A 11 27.15 1.02 -1.11
CA ALA A 11 26.66 1.45 0.19
C ALA A 11 26.04 2.86 0.08
N GLY A 12 24.91 3.07 0.75
CA GLY A 12 24.36 4.41 0.91
C GLY A 12 25.27 5.23 1.81
N LEU A 13 25.65 6.42 1.34
CA LEU A 13 26.21 7.43 2.26
C LEU A 13 25.14 7.82 3.27
N PRO A 14 25.52 8.25 4.50
CA PRO A 14 24.57 8.82 5.43
C PRO A 14 23.78 9.93 4.73
N THR A 15 22.46 9.75 4.64
CA THR A 15 21.59 10.75 4.03
C THR A 15 21.55 11.97 4.95
N ARG A 16 21.59 13.18 4.38
CA ARG A 16 21.41 14.42 5.16
C ARG A 16 19.94 14.56 5.60
N GLU A 17 19.04 13.85 4.95
CA GLU A 17 17.61 13.87 5.26
C GLU A 17 17.27 12.74 6.24
N PRO A 18 16.53 13.03 7.31
CA PRO A 18 16.08 12.01 8.24
C PRO A 18 15.05 11.08 7.58
N HIS A 19 15.17 9.79 7.86
CA HIS A 19 14.16 8.81 7.47
C HIS A 19 13.29 8.51 8.69
N TRP A 20 12.03 8.87 8.61
CA TRP A 20 11.06 8.67 9.68
C TRP A 20 10.37 7.32 9.56
N VAL A 21 10.12 6.68 10.69
CA VAL A 21 9.34 5.44 10.75
C VAL A 21 8.33 5.54 11.89
N ALA A 22 7.11 5.09 11.65
CA ALA A 22 6.09 5.08 12.69
C ALA A 22 6.37 3.99 13.73
N SER A 23 6.03 4.27 15.00
CA SER A 23 6.16 3.35 16.14
C SER A 23 4.79 3.17 16.81
N PRO A 24 4.41 1.95 17.24
CA PRO A 24 5.15 0.68 17.22
C PRO A 24 5.11 -0.06 15.87
N GLY A 25 4.29 0.32 14.92
CA GLY A 25 4.12 -0.27 13.59
C GLY A 25 4.10 0.80 12.51
N MET A 26 4.33 0.46 11.24
CA MET A 26 4.27 1.42 10.13
C MET A 26 2.86 2.01 9.94
N ASN A 27 1.82 1.27 10.33
CA ASN A 27 0.43 1.71 10.30
C ASN A 27 0.05 2.65 11.45
N ALA A 28 0.88 2.82 12.49
CA ALA A 28 0.54 3.59 13.69
C ALA A 28 0.18 5.06 13.36
N LEU A 29 0.85 5.66 12.38
CA LEU A 29 0.55 7.02 11.94
C LEU A 29 -0.91 7.15 11.45
N VAL A 30 -1.31 6.29 10.51
CA VAL A 30 -2.66 6.31 9.94
C VAL A 30 -3.70 5.93 11.00
N THR A 31 -3.40 4.95 11.85
CA THR A 31 -4.28 4.55 12.96
C THR A 31 -4.51 5.73 13.92
N THR A 32 -3.47 6.49 14.24
CA THR A 32 -3.58 7.68 15.11
C THR A 32 -4.45 8.76 14.46
N TRP A 33 -4.28 9.02 13.17
CA TRP A 33 -5.10 10.00 12.45
C TRP A 33 -6.57 9.57 12.31
N ALA A 34 -6.82 8.27 12.15
CA ALA A 34 -8.16 7.73 12.01
C ALA A 34 -8.91 7.62 13.35
N ALA A 35 -8.21 7.60 14.49
CA ALA A 35 -8.83 7.39 15.80
C ALA A 35 -9.97 8.36 16.14
N PRO A 36 -9.88 9.68 15.90
CA PRO A 36 -11.00 10.61 16.15
C PRO A 36 -12.22 10.29 15.29
N LEU A 37 -12.04 9.92 14.03
CA LEU A 37 -13.12 9.56 13.11
C LEU A 37 -13.82 8.28 13.55
N LEU A 38 -13.04 7.30 14.00
CA LEU A 38 -13.58 6.04 14.53
C LEU A 38 -14.40 6.29 15.80
N GLN A 39 -13.90 7.12 16.72
CA GLN A 39 -14.61 7.48 17.97
C GLN A 39 -15.90 8.27 17.70
N ALA A 40 -15.91 9.09 16.65
CA ALA A 40 -17.09 9.84 16.23
C ALA A 40 -18.10 9.00 15.40
N GLY A 41 -17.81 7.72 15.14
CA GLY A 41 -18.65 6.87 14.27
C GLY A 41 -18.65 7.29 12.79
N GLN A 42 -17.65 8.06 12.38
CA GLN A 42 -17.51 8.56 11.00
C GLN A 42 -16.64 7.65 10.12
N LEU A 43 -16.06 6.60 10.67
CA LEU A 43 -15.27 5.60 9.97
C LEU A 43 -15.95 4.25 10.05
N ILE A 44 -16.30 3.70 8.91
CA ILE A 44 -16.87 2.35 8.77
C ILE A 44 -15.81 1.47 8.12
N THR A 45 -15.40 0.40 8.80
CA THR A 45 -14.43 -0.58 8.32
C THR A 45 -15.12 -1.86 7.82
N ASP A 46 -14.36 -2.75 7.21
CA ASP A 46 -14.83 -4.06 6.71
C ASP A 46 -16.04 -3.95 5.79
N THR A 47 -16.13 -2.82 5.07
CA THR A 47 -17.27 -2.47 4.23
C THR A 47 -16.78 -2.08 2.84
N ARG A 48 -17.22 -2.81 1.85
CA ARG A 48 -16.90 -2.57 0.44
C ARG A 48 -17.95 -1.68 -0.21
N VAL A 49 -17.55 -0.60 -0.83
CA VAL A 49 -18.43 0.18 -1.71
C VAL A 49 -18.62 -0.60 -3.01
N SER A 50 -19.86 -0.89 -3.36
CA SER A 50 -20.24 -1.61 -4.58
C SER A 50 -20.66 -0.67 -5.72
N SER A 51 -21.31 0.45 -5.41
CA SER A 51 -21.65 1.50 -6.37
C SER A 51 -21.90 2.83 -5.69
N ILE A 52 -21.84 3.90 -6.47
CA ILE A 52 -22.24 5.27 -6.10
C ILE A 52 -23.25 5.77 -7.13
N GLU A 53 -24.27 6.47 -6.70
CA GLU A 53 -25.31 6.99 -7.59
C GLU A 53 -25.92 8.26 -7.03
N ARG A 54 -26.64 9.01 -7.86
CA ARG A 54 -27.42 10.14 -7.37
C ARG A 54 -28.57 9.63 -6.50
N ASP A 55 -28.83 10.35 -5.40
CA ASP A 55 -29.96 10.05 -4.55
C ASP A 55 -31.27 10.23 -5.33
N PRO A 56 -32.10 9.17 -5.49
CA PRO A 56 -33.34 9.28 -6.27
C PRO A 56 -34.38 10.20 -5.63
N LEU A 57 -34.27 10.50 -4.32
CA LEU A 57 -35.16 11.42 -3.62
C LEU A 57 -34.66 12.86 -3.70
N ASN A 58 -33.35 13.06 -3.82
CA ASN A 58 -32.72 14.36 -3.97
C ASN A 58 -31.53 14.27 -4.92
N GLY A 59 -31.75 14.51 -6.20
CA GLY A 59 -30.77 14.35 -7.26
C GLY A 59 -29.50 15.24 -7.13
N THR A 60 -29.47 16.17 -6.17
CA THR A 60 -28.27 16.97 -5.87
C THR A 60 -27.32 16.23 -4.94
N HIS A 61 -27.81 15.27 -4.15
CA HIS A 61 -27.01 14.47 -3.25
C HIS A 61 -26.56 13.15 -3.87
N TRP A 62 -25.60 12.53 -3.20
CA TRP A 62 -25.10 11.20 -3.54
C TRP A 62 -25.59 10.15 -2.54
N GLN A 63 -25.77 8.92 -3.02
CA GLN A 63 -25.86 7.74 -2.19
C GLN A 63 -24.77 6.74 -2.54
N VAL A 64 -24.35 5.98 -1.52
CA VAL A 64 -23.30 4.99 -1.59
C VAL A 64 -23.88 3.63 -1.21
N ARG A 65 -23.81 2.66 -2.12
CA ARG A 65 -24.18 1.28 -1.83
C ARG A 65 -22.97 0.50 -1.39
N THR A 66 -23.14 -0.33 -0.39
CA THR A 66 -22.06 -1.09 0.22
C THR A 66 -22.44 -2.55 0.43
N GLU A 67 -21.41 -3.39 0.46
CA GLU A 67 -21.48 -4.79 0.84
C GLU A 67 -20.63 -4.98 2.11
N GLY A 68 -21.27 -5.35 3.21
CA GLY A 68 -20.61 -5.70 4.47
C GLY A 68 -20.23 -7.17 4.54
N GLN A 69 -19.69 -7.57 5.67
CA GLN A 69 -19.40 -8.98 5.95
C GLN A 69 -20.68 -9.83 5.86
N GLY A 70 -20.57 -11.01 5.24
CA GLY A 70 -21.73 -11.91 5.05
C GLY A 70 -22.69 -11.48 3.93
N GLY A 71 -22.32 -10.50 3.08
CA GLY A 71 -23.14 -10.05 1.96
C GLY A 71 -24.27 -9.09 2.33
N ALA A 72 -24.28 -8.56 3.56
CA ALA A 72 -25.25 -7.55 3.96
C ALA A 72 -25.08 -6.28 3.11
N GLN A 73 -26.16 -5.85 2.46
CA GLN A 73 -26.17 -4.63 1.66
C GLN A 73 -26.74 -3.47 2.48
N HIS A 74 -26.05 -2.33 2.41
CA HIS A 74 -26.50 -1.08 3.02
C HIS A 74 -26.44 0.05 2.00
N VAL A 75 -27.31 1.04 2.18
CA VAL A 75 -27.33 2.27 1.41
C VAL A 75 -27.16 3.44 2.35
N TYR A 76 -26.16 4.26 2.12
CA TYR A 76 -25.92 5.50 2.82
C TYR A 76 -26.25 6.64 1.85
N ALA A 77 -27.10 7.57 2.25
CA ALA A 77 -27.58 8.65 1.37
C ALA A 77 -27.39 10.04 2.00
N GLY A 78 -27.60 11.07 1.20
CA GLY A 78 -27.55 12.47 1.66
C GLY A 78 -26.14 13.06 1.69
N PHE A 79 -25.20 12.54 0.91
CA PHE A 79 -23.86 13.11 0.78
C PHE A 79 -23.82 14.24 -0.24
N ASP A 80 -23.23 15.37 0.12
CA ASP A 80 -23.02 16.52 -0.78
C ASP A 80 -21.98 16.20 -1.86
N ALA A 81 -20.96 15.41 -1.52
CA ALA A 81 -19.88 15.01 -2.41
C ALA A 81 -19.40 13.59 -2.16
N VAL A 82 -18.78 12.98 -3.16
CA VAL A 82 -18.07 11.70 -3.05
C VAL A 82 -16.60 11.88 -3.45
N LEU A 83 -15.68 11.44 -2.60
CA LEU A 83 -14.24 11.48 -2.83
C LEU A 83 -13.68 10.06 -2.86
N LEU A 84 -13.12 9.65 -3.99
CA LEU A 84 -12.54 8.34 -4.21
C LEU A 84 -11.06 8.36 -3.81
N ALA A 85 -10.74 7.96 -2.58
CA ALA A 85 -9.37 7.92 -2.05
C ALA A 85 -8.72 6.52 -2.16
N GLN A 86 -9.05 5.78 -3.21
CA GLN A 86 -8.55 4.43 -3.51
C GLN A 86 -7.60 4.46 -4.72
N PRO A 87 -6.86 3.38 -5.03
CA PRO A 87 -6.02 3.32 -6.23
C PRO A 87 -6.81 3.64 -7.51
N ALA A 88 -6.15 4.23 -8.51
CA ALA A 88 -6.81 4.73 -9.72
C ALA A 88 -7.64 3.66 -10.47
N THR A 89 -7.11 2.43 -10.62
CA THR A 89 -7.83 1.34 -11.31
C THR A 89 -9.11 0.91 -10.58
N PRO A 90 -9.12 0.64 -9.25
CA PRO A 90 -10.36 0.44 -8.51
C PRO A 90 -11.33 1.62 -8.55
N ALA A 91 -10.84 2.87 -8.54
CA ALA A 91 -11.68 4.05 -8.67
C ALA A 91 -12.39 4.07 -10.04
N GLN A 92 -11.65 3.82 -11.11
CA GLN A 92 -12.21 3.72 -12.46
C GLN A 92 -13.24 2.58 -12.57
N ALA A 93 -12.94 1.41 -11.98
CA ALA A 93 -13.87 0.29 -11.95
C ALA A 93 -15.18 0.63 -11.20
N LEU A 94 -15.07 1.35 -10.07
CA LEU A 94 -16.25 1.81 -9.32
C LEU A 94 -17.10 2.78 -10.13
N LEU A 95 -16.49 3.74 -10.82
CA LEU A 95 -17.23 4.66 -11.72
C LEU A 95 -17.94 3.89 -12.84
N ALA A 96 -17.27 2.92 -13.45
CA ALA A 96 -17.84 2.10 -14.53
C ALA A 96 -19.04 1.27 -14.07
N VAL A 97 -18.96 0.56 -12.94
CA VAL A 97 -20.10 -0.22 -12.41
C VAL A 97 -21.25 0.67 -11.94
N SER A 98 -20.96 1.93 -11.60
CA SER A 98 -21.94 2.96 -11.22
C SER A 98 -22.59 3.62 -12.44
N GLY A 99 -22.19 3.27 -13.66
CA GLY A 99 -22.70 3.87 -14.89
C GLY A 99 -22.28 5.34 -15.06
N LEU A 100 -21.20 5.77 -14.41
CA LEU A 100 -20.71 7.14 -14.42
C LEU A 100 -19.61 7.30 -15.49
N ASP A 101 -19.96 7.93 -16.59
CA ASP A 101 -19.00 8.37 -17.62
C ASP A 101 -18.68 9.85 -17.40
N THR A 102 -17.54 10.12 -16.80
CA THR A 102 -17.12 11.45 -16.36
C THR A 102 -15.71 11.76 -16.85
N PRO A 103 -15.29 13.03 -16.86
CA PRO A 103 -13.89 13.37 -17.19
C PRO A 103 -12.84 12.68 -16.30
N LEU A 104 -13.24 12.26 -15.07
CA LEU A 104 -12.36 11.51 -14.17
C LEU A 104 -11.92 10.17 -14.80
N ASN A 105 -12.81 9.48 -15.56
CA ASN A 105 -12.49 8.21 -16.18
C ASN A 105 -11.27 8.30 -17.11
N ALA A 106 -11.24 9.32 -17.97
CA ALA A 106 -10.13 9.57 -18.88
C ALA A 106 -8.84 9.95 -18.14
N ALA A 107 -8.93 10.68 -17.02
CA ALA A 107 -7.78 11.04 -16.20
C ALA A 107 -7.22 9.81 -15.46
N LEU A 108 -8.08 9.02 -14.83
CA LEU A 108 -7.72 7.81 -14.11
C LEU A 108 -7.05 6.74 -15.02
N SER A 109 -7.48 6.63 -16.27
CA SER A 109 -6.92 5.68 -17.23
C SER A 109 -5.48 5.96 -17.64
N ARG A 110 -4.98 7.17 -17.39
CA ARG A 110 -3.57 7.53 -17.67
C ARG A 110 -2.61 7.08 -16.57
N VAL A 111 -3.13 6.74 -15.42
CA VAL A 111 -2.32 6.28 -14.28
C VAL A 111 -1.95 4.81 -14.47
N THR A 112 -0.69 4.49 -14.32
CA THR A 112 -0.22 3.11 -14.34
C THR A 112 0.41 2.73 -13.01
N THR A 113 0.13 1.50 -12.58
CA THR A 113 0.66 0.94 -11.33
C THR A 113 1.29 -0.41 -11.58
N ALA A 114 2.31 -0.73 -10.81
CA ALA A 114 2.92 -2.06 -10.80
C ALA A 114 2.50 -2.83 -9.54
N PRO A 115 2.33 -4.14 -9.64
CA PRO A 115 2.06 -4.99 -8.49
C PRO A 115 3.33 -5.29 -7.69
N CYS A 116 3.13 -5.76 -6.45
CA CYS A 116 4.21 -6.25 -5.60
C CYS A 116 3.73 -7.44 -4.78
N TRP A 117 4.47 -8.54 -4.84
CA TRP A 117 4.41 -9.58 -3.85
C TRP A 117 5.32 -9.22 -2.69
N THR A 118 4.81 -9.33 -1.47
CA THR A 118 5.57 -9.02 -0.25
C THR A 118 5.59 -10.25 0.64
N LEU A 119 6.78 -10.66 1.07
CA LEU A 119 7.00 -11.73 2.04
C LEU A 119 7.44 -11.13 3.37
N MET A 120 6.77 -11.50 4.45
CA MET A 120 7.05 -11.09 5.82
C MET A 120 7.53 -12.29 6.63
N LEU A 121 8.67 -12.15 7.31
CA LEU A 121 9.35 -13.22 8.00
C LEU A 121 9.63 -12.87 9.46
N ALA A 122 9.55 -13.86 10.36
CA ALA A 122 10.00 -13.73 11.73
C ALA A 122 10.85 -14.93 12.18
N TYR A 123 11.92 -14.62 12.92
CA TYR A 123 12.91 -15.58 13.41
C TYR A 123 13.12 -15.41 14.93
N PRO A 124 12.23 -15.91 15.80
CA PRO A 124 12.36 -15.78 17.25
C PRO A 124 13.65 -16.39 17.80
N GLN A 125 14.16 -17.43 17.13
CA GLN A 125 15.40 -18.10 17.50
C GLN A 125 16.65 -17.24 17.34
N ALA A 126 16.56 -16.11 16.64
CA ALA A 126 17.68 -15.17 16.51
C ALA A 126 17.99 -14.42 17.81
N VAL A 127 17.05 -14.40 18.74
CA VAL A 127 17.20 -13.76 20.06
C VAL A 127 17.89 -14.72 21.02
N ARG A 128 19.19 -14.99 20.77
CA ARG A 128 20.05 -15.73 21.71
C ARG A 128 21.06 -14.76 22.32
N PRO A 129 21.53 -15.01 23.58
CA PRO A 129 22.47 -14.13 24.26
C PRO A 129 23.73 -13.80 23.45
N ASP A 130 24.21 -14.76 22.65
CA ASP A 130 25.43 -14.61 21.85
C ASP A 130 25.16 -14.29 20.38
N LEU A 131 23.89 -14.13 19.98
CA LEU A 131 23.48 -13.87 18.60
C LEU A 131 22.57 -12.63 18.55
N THR A 132 23.17 -11.48 18.32
CA THR A 132 22.45 -10.20 18.29
C THR A 132 21.63 -9.99 17.02
N THR A 133 22.06 -10.63 15.92
CA THR A 133 21.37 -10.54 14.62
C THR A 133 21.51 -11.84 13.84
N LEU A 134 20.54 -12.11 12.99
CA LEU A 134 20.58 -13.18 12.03
C LEU A 134 20.85 -12.59 10.64
N GLY A 135 22.03 -12.87 10.07
CA GLY A 135 22.41 -12.39 8.75
C GLY A 135 22.92 -10.94 8.70
N PRO A 136 22.67 -10.21 7.60
CA PRO A 136 23.23 -8.89 7.37
C PRO A 136 22.88 -7.85 8.42
N GLN A 137 23.81 -6.93 8.68
CA GLN A 137 23.69 -5.88 9.72
C GLN A 137 23.03 -4.57 9.21
N TRP A 138 22.72 -4.47 7.93
CA TRP A 138 22.08 -3.28 7.36
C TRP A 138 20.57 -3.20 7.71
N ASN A 139 20.01 -1.98 7.73
CA ASN A 139 18.60 -1.74 8.06
C ASN A 139 17.65 -2.04 6.89
N ALA A 140 18.06 -1.68 5.68
CA ALA A 140 17.33 -1.92 4.45
C ALA A 140 18.28 -1.94 3.25
N ALA A 141 17.88 -2.63 2.19
CA ALA A 141 18.67 -2.71 0.97
C ALA A 141 17.78 -2.81 -0.27
N ARG A 142 18.20 -2.14 -1.33
CA ARG A 142 17.76 -2.45 -2.70
C ARG A 142 18.56 -3.66 -3.20
N SER A 143 17.94 -4.48 -4.03
CA SER A 143 18.60 -5.63 -4.63
C SER A 143 18.43 -5.62 -6.15
N THR A 144 19.44 -6.08 -6.87
CA THR A 144 19.37 -6.35 -8.31
C THR A 144 19.03 -7.81 -8.62
N HIS A 145 18.67 -8.58 -7.60
CA HIS A 145 18.18 -9.94 -7.79
C HIS A 145 16.86 -9.93 -8.58
N HIS A 146 16.72 -10.80 -9.58
CA HIS A 146 15.57 -10.77 -10.51
C HIS A 146 14.19 -10.89 -9.80
N ARG A 147 14.12 -11.57 -8.63
CA ARG A 147 12.87 -11.71 -7.86
C ARG A 147 12.66 -10.67 -6.79
N ILE A 148 13.73 -10.09 -6.23
CA ILE A 148 13.67 -9.20 -5.06
C ILE A 148 14.20 -7.83 -5.45
N SER A 149 13.42 -6.78 -5.17
CA SER A 149 13.85 -5.38 -5.37
C SER A 149 14.22 -4.68 -4.06
N TRP A 150 13.61 -5.09 -2.94
CA TRP A 150 13.79 -4.41 -1.66
C TRP A 150 13.71 -5.39 -0.49
N LEU A 151 14.55 -5.16 0.51
CA LEU A 151 14.52 -5.85 1.80
C LEU A 151 14.59 -4.81 2.91
N ALA A 152 13.77 -4.97 3.92
CA ALA A 152 13.82 -4.17 5.14
C ALA A 152 13.91 -5.09 6.36
N ARG A 153 14.88 -4.81 7.22
CA ARG A 153 15.04 -5.47 8.51
C ARG A 153 14.17 -4.75 9.52
N GLU A 154 12.95 -5.25 9.75
CA GLU A 154 11.95 -4.60 10.57
C GLU A 154 12.39 -4.44 12.03
N SER A 155 13.15 -5.42 12.56
CA SER A 155 13.73 -5.38 13.90
C SER A 155 14.77 -4.28 14.12
N SER A 156 15.31 -3.69 13.05
CA SER A 156 16.27 -2.58 13.15
C SER A 156 15.61 -1.20 13.34
N LYS A 157 14.29 -1.12 13.16
CA LYS A 157 13.54 0.14 13.32
C LYS A 157 13.34 0.48 14.80
N PRO A 158 13.39 1.76 15.19
CA PRO A 158 13.13 2.18 16.56
C PRO A 158 11.78 1.71 17.10
N GLY A 159 11.71 1.35 18.37
CA GLY A 159 10.48 0.92 19.04
C GLY A 159 9.94 -0.43 18.60
N ARG A 160 10.74 -1.24 17.89
CA ARG A 160 10.38 -2.61 17.52
C ARG A 160 10.83 -3.60 18.59
N THR A 161 10.18 -4.79 18.56
CA THR A 161 10.57 -5.91 19.43
C THR A 161 11.93 -6.48 19.00
N THR A 162 12.58 -7.23 19.91
CA THR A 162 13.87 -7.89 19.65
C THR A 162 13.79 -9.09 18.71
N VAL A 163 12.57 -9.55 18.36
CA VAL A 163 12.37 -10.63 17.39
C VAL A 163 12.87 -10.18 16.03
N GLU A 164 13.76 -10.96 15.43
CA GLU A 164 14.27 -10.67 14.09
C GLU A 164 13.16 -10.81 13.05
N ARG A 165 12.87 -9.72 12.32
CA ARG A 165 11.80 -9.66 11.34
C ARG A 165 12.26 -8.96 10.07
N TRP A 166 11.74 -9.46 8.96
CA TRP A 166 12.06 -8.98 7.63
C TRP A 166 10.81 -8.74 6.79
N THR A 167 10.83 -7.68 6.01
CA THR A 167 9.91 -7.44 4.89
C THR A 167 10.70 -7.52 3.61
N VAL A 168 10.27 -8.40 2.71
CA VAL A 168 10.90 -8.66 1.42
C VAL A 168 9.92 -8.32 0.31
N GLN A 169 10.25 -7.36 -0.53
CA GLN A 169 9.42 -6.96 -1.67
C GLN A 169 9.99 -7.54 -2.95
N ALA A 170 9.15 -8.25 -3.67
CA ALA A 170 9.50 -8.75 -4.98
C ALA A 170 9.67 -7.60 -6.00
N SER A 171 10.41 -7.87 -7.08
CA SER A 171 10.53 -6.90 -8.15
C SER A 171 9.19 -6.72 -8.87
N PRO A 172 8.90 -5.52 -9.39
CA PRO A 172 7.65 -5.26 -10.13
C PRO A 172 7.44 -6.21 -11.32
N ALA A 173 8.51 -6.45 -12.09
CA ALA A 173 8.45 -7.33 -13.26
C ALA A 173 8.11 -8.78 -12.86
N TRP A 174 8.81 -9.33 -11.87
CA TRP A 174 8.54 -10.68 -11.35
C TRP A 174 7.14 -10.77 -10.73
N SER A 175 6.70 -9.71 -10.01
CA SER A 175 5.37 -9.67 -9.42
C SER A 175 4.26 -9.66 -10.47
N ALA A 176 4.46 -8.97 -11.59
CA ALA A 176 3.53 -8.95 -12.70
C ALA A 176 3.43 -10.32 -13.39
N GLU A 177 4.59 -10.98 -13.65
CA GLU A 177 4.64 -12.32 -14.24
C GLU A 177 3.94 -13.37 -13.37
N HIS A 178 4.02 -13.22 -12.04
CA HIS A 178 3.51 -14.17 -11.06
C HIS A 178 2.27 -13.65 -10.30
N LEU A 179 1.56 -12.70 -10.88
CA LEU A 179 0.47 -12.00 -10.20
C LEU A 179 -0.65 -12.93 -9.75
N GLU A 180 -0.96 -13.94 -10.55
CA GLU A 180 -2.04 -14.89 -10.28
C GLU A 180 -1.53 -16.24 -9.74
N ASP A 181 -0.23 -16.36 -9.47
CA ASP A 181 0.30 -17.56 -8.81
C ASP A 181 -0.29 -17.72 -7.40
N ASP A 182 -0.31 -18.98 -6.95
CA ASP A 182 -0.67 -19.34 -5.58
C ASP A 182 0.33 -18.74 -4.56
N ALA A 183 -0.19 -18.28 -3.42
CA ALA A 183 0.61 -17.60 -2.40
C ALA A 183 1.70 -18.48 -1.81
N ASP A 184 1.46 -19.78 -1.60
CA ASP A 184 2.44 -20.72 -1.03
C ASP A 184 3.59 -20.97 -2.02
N ARG A 185 3.27 -21.04 -3.32
CA ARG A 185 4.27 -21.15 -4.38
C ARG A 185 5.13 -19.90 -4.45
N VAL A 186 4.52 -18.71 -4.38
CA VAL A 186 5.22 -17.43 -4.33
C VAL A 186 6.11 -17.35 -3.08
N GLN A 187 5.59 -17.72 -1.91
CA GLN A 187 6.33 -17.76 -0.66
C GLN A 187 7.59 -18.60 -0.78
N SER A 188 7.48 -19.82 -1.29
CA SER A 188 8.61 -20.73 -1.48
C SER A 188 9.69 -20.14 -2.39
N LYS A 189 9.29 -19.49 -3.50
CA LYS A 189 10.21 -18.83 -4.44
C LYS A 189 10.92 -17.62 -3.80
N LEU A 190 10.19 -16.81 -3.01
CA LEU A 190 10.74 -15.64 -2.34
C LEU A 190 11.61 -15.99 -1.14
N LEU A 191 11.27 -17.04 -0.37
CA LEU A 191 12.14 -17.58 0.69
C LEU A 191 13.49 -18.05 0.13
N LYS A 192 13.48 -18.76 -1.00
CA LYS A 192 14.71 -19.15 -1.67
C LYS A 192 15.53 -17.93 -2.08
N ALA A 193 14.92 -16.95 -2.73
CA ALA A 193 15.59 -15.73 -3.14
C ALA A 193 16.11 -14.91 -1.95
N PHE A 194 15.34 -14.86 -0.85
CA PHE A 194 15.77 -14.24 0.40
C PHE A 194 17.04 -14.88 0.96
N SER A 195 17.11 -16.21 0.98
CA SER A 195 18.31 -16.93 1.44
C SER A 195 19.51 -16.73 0.50
N GLU A 196 19.28 -16.59 -0.81
CA GLU A 196 20.33 -16.30 -1.79
C GLU A 196 20.93 -14.91 -1.56
N VAL A 197 20.08 -13.90 -1.29
CA VAL A 197 20.52 -12.51 -1.11
C VAL A 197 21.07 -12.22 0.29
N THR A 198 20.54 -12.86 1.34
CA THR A 198 20.91 -12.55 2.73
C THR A 198 21.89 -13.54 3.34
N GLY A 199 22.00 -14.75 2.77
CA GLY A 199 22.73 -15.88 3.38
C GLY A 199 21.96 -16.55 4.52
N ILE A 200 20.78 -16.05 4.91
CA ILE A 200 19.97 -16.64 5.97
C ILE A 200 19.28 -17.89 5.45
N ARG A 201 19.69 -19.04 5.96
CA ARG A 201 19.15 -20.36 5.57
C ARG A 201 18.27 -21.00 6.65
N ALA A 202 18.16 -20.35 7.80
CA ALA A 202 17.27 -20.81 8.87
C ALA A 202 15.80 -20.77 8.39
N GLN A 203 15.01 -21.72 8.90
CA GLN A 203 13.57 -21.69 8.67
C GLN A 203 12.92 -20.60 9.54
N PRO A 204 12.09 -19.74 8.99
CA PRO A 204 11.34 -18.79 9.78
C PRO A 204 10.28 -19.50 10.62
N ALA A 205 10.03 -19.03 11.83
CA ALA A 205 8.90 -19.51 12.63
C ALA A 205 7.56 -18.93 12.15
N HIS A 206 7.62 -17.83 11.41
CA HIS A 206 6.45 -17.25 10.76
C HIS A 206 6.84 -16.72 9.39
N ALA A 207 6.02 -17.03 8.40
CA ALA A 207 6.10 -16.49 7.04
C ALA A 207 4.68 -16.17 6.56
N ASP A 208 4.47 -14.96 6.08
CA ASP A 208 3.21 -14.52 5.48
C ASP A 208 3.49 -13.81 4.16
N THR A 209 2.68 -14.09 3.14
CA THR A 209 2.86 -13.59 1.78
C THR A 209 1.61 -12.84 1.33
N ARG A 210 1.81 -11.59 0.92
CA ARG A 210 0.72 -10.70 0.49
C ARG A 210 0.91 -10.23 -0.94
N ARG A 211 -0.17 -10.23 -1.69
CA ARG A 211 -0.26 -9.72 -3.05
C ARG A 211 -0.85 -8.32 -3.06
N TRP A 212 -0.07 -7.35 -3.52
CA TRP A 212 -0.51 -5.97 -3.72
C TRP A 212 -0.64 -5.72 -5.22
N ARG A 213 -1.87 -5.63 -5.73
CA ARG A 213 -2.11 -5.45 -7.17
C ARG A 213 -1.74 -4.05 -7.66
N TYR A 214 -1.89 -3.06 -6.79
CA TYR A 214 -1.67 -1.64 -7.07
C TYR A 214 -0.65 -1.07 -6.09
N ALA A 215 0.55 -1.63 -6.11
CA ALA A 215 1.55 -1.38 -5.06
C ALA A 215 2.39 -0.14 -5.28
N GLN A 216 2.68 0.18 -6.53
CA GLN A 216 3.57 1.28 -6.86
C GLN A 216 3.09 1.99 -8.12
N THR A 217 2.86 3.28 -8.02
CA THR A 217 2.58 4.11 -9.19
C THR A 217 3.84 4.26 -10.03
N THR A 218 3.77 3.84 -11.29
CA THR A 218 4.86 3.93 -12.27
C THR A 218 4.70 5.12 -13.20
N GLN A 219 3.46 5.52 -13.46
CA GLN A 219 3.13 6.74 -14.18
C GLN A 219 2.06 7.49 -13.38
N PRO A 220 2.43 8.54 -12.64
CA PRO A 220 1.50 9.37 -11.89
C PRO A 220 0.68 10.27 -12.82
N LEU A 221 -0.43 10.75 -12.28
CA LEU A 221 -1.32 11.69 -12.99
C LEU A 221 -0.65 13.03 -13.31
N GLY A 222 0.24 13.52 -12.42
CA GLY A 222 0.94 14.79 -12.56
C GLY A 222 0.19 16.01 -12.03
N GLN A 223 -0.90 15.80 -11.28
CA GLN A 223 -1.63 16.83 -10.55
C GLN A 223 -2.08 16.28 -9.20
N SER A 224 -2.31 17.15 -8.20
CA SER A 224 -2.52 16.74 -6.81
C SER A 224 -3.82 15.96 -6.58
N HIS A 225 -4.88 16.24 -7.33
CA HIS A 225 -6.19 15.60 -7.22
C HIS A 225 -7.01 15.78 -8.49
N LEU A 226 -8.15 15.08 -8.56
CA LEU A 226 -9.19 15.27 -9.55
C LEU A 226 -10.46 15.78 -8.84
N TRP A 227 -11.01 16.91 -9.27
CA TRP A 227 -12.25 17.44 -8.74
C TRP A 227 -13.17 17.94 -9.86
N ASP A 228 -14.38 17.42 -9.89
CA ASP A 228 -15.46 17.92 -10.74
C ASP A 228 -16.53 18.57 -9.85
N ALA A 229 -16.51 19.90 -9.79
CA ALA A 229 -17.43 20.66 -8.96
C ALA A 229 -18.89 20.53 -9.44
N SER A 230 -19.12 20.31 -10.74
CA SER A 230 -20.47 20.16 -11.29
C SER A 230 -21.12 18.86 -10.85
N LEU A 231 -20.32 17.84 -10.64
CA LEU A 231 -20.75 16.54 -10.13
C LEU A 231 -20.55 16.40 -8.62
N ALA A 232 -19.84 17.32 -7.97
CA ALA A 232 -19.37 17.15 -6.60
C ALA A 232 -18.73 15.75 -6.40
N LEU A 233 -17.83 15.39 -7.33
CA LEU A 233 -17.17 14.10 -7.39
C LEU A 233 -15.67 14.30 -7.56
N GLY A 234 -14.88 13.64 -6.74
CA GLY A 234 -13.44 13.75 -6.81
C GLY A 234 -12.69 12.45 -6.62
N ALA A 235 -11.38 12.47 -6.92
CA ALA A 235 -10.48 11.35 -6.66
C ALA A 235 -9.09 11.86 -6.27
N CYS A 236 -8.46 11.20 -5.29
CA CYS A 236 -7.15 11.53 -4.78
C CYS A 236 -6.40 10.26 -4.33
N GLY A 237 -5.10 10.38 -4.16
CA GLY A 237 -4.23 9.30 -3.72
C GLY A 237 -2.77 9.57 -4.09
N ASP A 238 -1.86 8.72 -3.64
CA ASP A 238 -0.45 8.80 -4.01
C ASP A 238 -0.25 8.86 -5.53
N TRP A 239 -1.03 8.10 -6.27
CA TRP A 239 -1.00 8.00 -7.72
C TRP A 239 -1.21 9.35 -8.47
N CYS A 240 -1.70 10.35 -7.78
CA CYS A 240 -1.80 11.70 -8.34
C CYS A 240 -0.41 12.32 -8.55
N LEU A 241 0.52 12.12 -7.60
CA LEU A 241 1.82 12.77 -7.54
C LEU A 241 3.00 11.81 -7.67
N GLY A 242 2.87 10.57 -7.16
CA GLY A 242 3.96 9.60 -7.15
C GLY A 242 3.58 8.28 -6.53
N HIS A 243 4.36 7.81 -5.56
CA HIS A 243 4.17 6.50 -4.92
C HIS A 243 4.60 6.50 -3.44
N ARG A 244 4.75 7.67 -2.83
CA ARG A 244 5.17 7.82 -1.44
C ARG A 244 3.98 8.10 -0.54
N LEU A 245 4.14 7.85 0.75
CA LEU A 245 3.14 8.21 1.76
C LEU A 245 2.86 9.73 1.77
N GLU A 246 3.91 10.53 1.58
CA GLU A 246 3.82 11.98 1.50
C GLU A 246 2.99 12.43 0.29
N ASP A 247 3.11 11.73 -0.85
CA ASP A 247 2.31 12.02 -2.05
C ASP A 247 0.81 11.78 -1.77
N ALA A 248 0.48 10.70 -1.05
CA ALA A 248 -0.89 10.43 -0.63
C ALA A 248 -1.43 11.50 0.32
N PHE A 249 -0.62 11.94 1.29
CA PHE A 249 -1.00 12.97 2.24
C PHE A 249 -1.24 14.32 1.55
N VAL A 250 -0.31 14.76 0.70
CA VAL A 250 -0.45 16.01 -0.06
C VAL A 250 -1.67 15.97 -0.95
N SER A 251 -1.87 14.87 -1.68
CA SER A 251 -3.03 14.69 -2.56
C SER A 251 -4.36 14.79 -1.79
N GLY A 252 -4.45 14.13 -0.63
CA GLY A 252 -5.64 14.18 0.22
C GLY A 252 -5.91 15.58 0.82
N LEU A 253 -4.84 16.28 1.23
CA LEU A 253 -4.94 17.64 1.76
C LEU A 253 -5.44 18.63 0.68
N GLU A 254 -4.83 18.61 -0.50
CA GLU A 254 -5.22 19.47 -1.63
C GLU A 254 -6.67 19.20 -2.07
N MET A 255 -7.10 17.91 -2.08
CA MET A 255 -8.49 17.56 -2.32
C MET A 255 -9.42 18.15 -1.26
N ALA A 256 -9.09 18.04 0.01
CA ALA A 256 -9.91 18.57 1.10
C ALA A 256 -10.07 20.09 0.99
N LEU A 257 -8.98 20.81 0.65
CA LEU A 257 -9.01 22.26 0.44
C LEU A 257 -9.81 22.67 -0.82
N ALA A 258 -9.87 21.82 -1.84
CA ALA A 258 -10.65 22.11 -3.05
C ALA A 258 -12.16 21.92 -2.87
N VAL A 259 -12.58 21.13 -1.87
CA VAL A 259 -13.99 20.80 -1.60
C VAL A 259 -14.56 21.64 -0.47
N ALA A 260 -13.72 22.18 0.44
CA ALA A 260 -14.14 23.04 1.56
C ALA A 260 -14.62 24.43 1.08
#